data_f9716edcbbb31b111828195767bbf0a4
#
_entry.id   f9716edcbbb31b111828195767bbf0a4
#
_cell.length_a   1.000
_cell.length_b   1.000
_cell.length_c   1.000
_cell.angle_alpha   90.00
_cell.angle_beta   90.00
_cell.angle_gamma   90.00
#
_symmetry.space_group_name_H-M   'P 1'
#
loop_
_entity.id
_entity.type
_entity.pdbx_description
1 polymer ?
#
loop_
_entity_poly.entity_id
_entity_poly.type
_entity_poly.pdbx_seq_one_letter_code
_entity_poly.pdbx_strand_id
1 'polypeptide(L)'
;GLGSVWSVWYVPQAIRTSLSLLIALNPKDEYPQARAMHRHFVLHLGGTNTGKTYAGFQRLIRARTGVYLAPLRLLALEAQETLLDAGVDCSLSTGEEEDRREEDTHLAATAEKLPMEQYYDVAVIDECQMIADRERGYAWTRAILGVLAPEVHLCAAPEAKDLLIRLIESCDDSYEVQVHRRTTPLICMSHTVDYQRVQPGDALITFSKVGVLSVAEDLRQNGKE
;
A
#
# COMPACT_ATOMS: atom_id res chain seq x y z
N GLY A 1 2.57 -45.55 32.51
CA GLY A 1 3.34 -45.33 31.33
C GLY A 1 3.22 -43.90 30.86
N LEU A 2 4.13 -43.01 31.32
CA LEU A 2 4.33 -41.71 30.73
C LEU A 2 5.36 -41.88 29.62
N GLY A 3 4.89 -42.29 28.44
CA GLY A 3 5.69 -42.50 27.25
C GLY A 3 5.57 -41.33 26.29
N SER A 4 6.66 -40.58 26.19
CA SER A 4 7.17 -39.91 24.96
C SER A 4 6.26 -38.97 24.20
N VAL A 5 6.02 -37.80 24.72
CA VAL A 5 5.60 -36.62 23.94
C VAL A 5 6.82 -35.83 23.39
N TRP A 6 8.04 -36.31 23.59
CA TRP A 6 9.27 -35.57 23.29
C TRP A 6 9.95 -35.95 21.97
N SER A 7 9.43 -36.90 21.21
CA SER A 7 10.08 -37.38 19.98
C SER A 7 9.73 -36.63 18.70
N VAL A 8 8.79 -35.69 18.75
CA VAL A 8 8.31 -35.00 17.53
C VAL A 8 9.15 -33.78 17.15
N TRP A 9 10.04 -33.34 18.03
CA TRP A 9 10.77 -32.06 17.80
C TRP A 9 12.25 -32.19 17.45
N TYR A 10 12.77 -33.41 17.32
CA TYR A 10 14.15 -33.60 16.89
C TYR A 10 14.24 -33.72 15.38
N VAL A 11 14.43 -32.60 14.70
CA VAL A 11 14.84 -32.58 13.28
C VAL A 11 16.37 -32.73 13.27
N PRO A 12 16.92 -33.80 12.70
CA PRO A 12 18.37 -33.97 12.59
C PRO A 12 19.03 -32.74 11.97
N GLN A 13 20.20 -32.38 12.47
CA GLN A 13 20.97 -31.20 12.03
C GLN A 13 21.16 -31.18 10.50
N ALA A 14 21.39 -32.35 9.87
CA ALA A 14 21.54 -32.48 8.43
C ALA A 14 20.26 -32.07 7.66
N ILE A 15 19.07 -32.43 8.17
CA ILE A 15 17.80 -32.01 7.56
C ILE A 15 17.54 -30.52 7.78
N ARG A 16 17.88 -29.98 8.94
CA ARG A 16 17.84 -28.52 9.17
C ARG A 16 18.73 -27.76 8.20
N THR A 17 19.96 -28.23 7.99
CA THR A 17 20.88 -27.63 7.05
C THR A 17 20.38 -27.72 5.60
N SER A 18 19.85 -28.87 5.22
CA SER A 18 19.27 -29.06 3.87
C SER A 18 18.02 -28.23 3.66
N LEU A 19 17.13 -28.13 4.66
CA LEU A 19 15.95 -27.25 4.60
C LEU A 19 16.36 -25.78 4.55
N SER A 20 17.37 -25.37 5.30
CA SER A 20 17.89 -24.01 5.28
C SER A 20 18.53 -23.63 3.93
N LEU A 21 19.06 -24.61 3.21
CA LEU A 21 19.59 -24.41 1.85
C LEU A 21 18.48 -24.41 0.78
N LEU A 22 17.35 -25.07 1.04
CA LEU A 22 16.21 -25.14 0.13
C LEU A 22 15.23 -23.97 0.34
N ILE A 23 15.16 -23.39 1.53
CA ILE A 23 14.40 -22.19 1.80
C ILE A 23 15.27 -21.02 1.37
N ALA A 24 14.81 -20.23 0.41
CA ALA A 24 15.47 -18.96 0.07
C ALA A 24 15.61 -18.16 1.37
N LEU A 25 16.83 -18.11 1.91
CA LEU A 25 17.14 -17.43 3.18
C LEU A 25 16.97 -15.92 3.05
N ASN A 26 16.82 -15.43 1.83
CA ASN A 26 16.62 -14.04 1.52
C ASN A 26 15.36 -13.88 0.64
N PRO A 27 14.27 -13.28 1.17
CA PRO A 27 13.00 -13.13 0.45
C PRO A 27 13.13 -12.46 -0.93
N LYS A 28 14.14 -11.61 -1.12
CA LYS A 28 14.39 -10.96 -2.42
C LYS A 28 14.66 -11.96 -3.54
N ASP A 29 15.25 -13.11 -3.22
CA ASP A 29 15.65 -14.13 -4.21
C ASP A 29 14.47 -14.98 -4.72
N GLU A 30 13.29 -14.82 -4.09
CA GLU A 30 12.04 -15.42 -4.57
C GLU A 30 11.51 -14.73 -5.85
N TYR A 31 12.07 -13.57 -6.21
CA TYR A 31 11.63 -12.75 -7.33
C TYR A 31 12.75 -12.55 -8.36
N PRO A 32 13.19 -13.62 -9.07
CA PRO A 32 14.33 -13.54 -9.97
C PRO A 32 14.12 -12.58 -11.13
N GLN A 33 12.91 -12.45 -11.65
CA GLN A 33 12.60 -11.51 -12.73
C GLN A 33 12.81 -10.06 -12.29
N ALA A 34 12.34 -9.70 -11.08
CA ALA A 34 12.55 -8.38 -10.51
C ALA A 34 14.05 -8.13 -10.23
N ARG A 35 14.79 -9.15 -9.79
CA ARG A 35 16.26 -9.03 -9.56
C ARG A 35 17.06 -8.86 -10.85
N ALA A 36 16.57 -9.38 -11.97
CA ALA A 36 17.18 -9.19 -13.27
C ALA A 36 16.97 -7.77 -13.84
N MET A 37 16.03 -7.01 -13.31
CA MET A 37 15.76 -5.63 -13.69
C MET A 37 16.62 -4.66 -12.89
N HIS A 38 17.00 -3.55 -13.52
CA HIS A 38 17.47 -2.37 -12.79
C HIS A 38 16.28 -1.46 -12.51
N ARG A 39 15.80 -1.48 -11.27
CA ARG A 39 14.67 -0.67 -10.85
C ARG A 39 15.17 0.60 -10.16
N HIS A 40 14.44 1.69 -10.33
CA HIS A 40 14.66 2.95 -9.61
C HIS A 40 13.42 3.28 -8.78
N PHE A 41 13.62 3.47 -7.48
CA PHE A 41 12.58 3.79 -6.52
C PHE A 41 12.57 5.29 -6.21
N VAL A 42 11.38 5.87 -6.21
CA VAL A 42 11.13 7.22 -5.73
C VAL A 42 10.30 7.13 -4.45
N LEU A 43 10.90 7.47 -3.32
CA LEU A 43 10.21 7.46 -2.02
C LEU A 43 9.58 8.82 -1.78
N HIS A 44 8.25 8.86 -1.79
CA HIS A 44 7.47 10.03 -1.41
C HIS A 44 7.10 9.91 0.07
N LEU A 45 7.78 10.69 0.90
CA LEU A 45 7.60 10.68 2.35
C LEU A 45 6.85 11.90 2.82
N GLY A 46 5.86 11.72 3.65
CA GLY A 46 5.08 12.81 4.21
C GLY A 46 3.94 12.30 5.07
N GLY A 47 3.40 13.18 5.89
CA GLY A 47 2.19 12.92 6.65
C GLY A 47 0.96 12.83 5.74
N THR A 48 -0.19 12.70 6.35
CA THR A 48 -1.48 12.68 5.64
C THR A 48 -1.70 14.00 4.90
N ASN A 49 -2.21 13.95 3.67
CA ASN A 49 -2.57 15.14 2.88
C ASN A 49 -1.38 16.06 2.53
N THR A 50 -0.25 15.49 2.17
CA THR A 50 0.95 16.24 1.79
C THR A 50 1.22 16.26 0.29
N GLY A 51 0.35 15.61 -0.52
CA GLY A 51 0.51 15.53 -1.98
C GLY A 51 1.41 14.41 -2.47
N LYS A 52 1.88 13.52 -1.59
CA LYS A 52 2.75 12.40 -1.97
C LYS A 52 2.10 11.44 -2.99
N THR A 53 0.84 11.09 -2.80
CA THR A 53 0.07 10.25 -3.73
C THR A 53 -0.22 10.96 -5.04
N TYR A 54 -0.47 12.26 -5.00
CA TYR A 54 -0.68 13.09 -6.20
C TYR A 54 0.52 13.02 -7.15
N ALA A 55 1.74 13.11 -6.64
CA ALA A 55 2.95 13.00 -7.46
C ALA A 55 3.02 11.65 -8.18
N GLY A 56 2.67 10.56 -7.49
CA GLY A 56 2.56 9.22 -8.07
C GLY A 56 1.52 9.15 -9.19
N PHE A 57 0.32 9.70 -8.99
CA PHE A 57 -0.73 9.75 -10.01
C PHE A 57 -0.32 10.55 -11.24
N GLN A 58 0.32 11.69 -11.07
CA GLN A 58 0.80 12.49 -12.19
C GLN A 58 1.81 11.72 -13.06
N ARG A 59 2.62 10.87 -12.44
CA ARG A 59 3.54 10.01 -13.16
C ARG A 59 2.83 8.84 -13.87
N LEU A 60 1.84 8.22 -13.22
CA LEU A 60 1.03 7.15 -13.84
C LEU A 60 0.28 7.62 -15.08
N ILE A 61 -0.34 8.79 -15.03
CA ILE A 61 -1.09 9.37 -16.15
C ILE A 61 -0.21 9.51 -17.40
N ARG A 62 1.06 9.84 -17.23
CA ARG A 62 2.02 10.02 -18.32
C ARG A 62 2.72 8.73 -18.75
N ALA A 63 2.58 7.66 -17.99
CA ALA A 63 3.19 6.38 -18.33
C ALA A 63 2.39 5.67 -19.42
N ARG A 64 3.07 4.89 -20.25
CA ARG A 64 2.44 4.04 -21.25
C ARG A 64 1.66 2.91 -20.59
N THR A 65 2.25 2.28 -19.60
CA THR A 65 1.62 1.25 -18.76
C THR A 65 1.92 1.52 -17.29
N GLY A 66 1.00 1.19 -16.40
CA GLY A 66 1.21 1.44 -14.99
C GLY A 66 0.30 0.64 -14.07
N VAL A 67 0.73 0.51 -12.82
CA VAL A 67 -0.05 -0.13 -11.76
C VAL A 67 -0.06 0.75 -10.52
N TYR A 68 -1.23 0.90 -9.92
CA TYR A 68 -1.42 1.55 -8.63
C TYR A 68 -1.91 0.53 -7.61
N LEU A 69 -1.22 0.43 -6.47
CA LEU A 69 -1.58 -0.47 -5.38
C LEU A 69 -2.05 0.33 -4.16
N ALA A 70 -3.25 0.00 -3.70
CA ALA A 70 -3.93 0.66 -2.59
C ALA A 70 -4.09 -0.27 -1.37
N PRO A 71 -4.21 0.29 -0.16
CA PRO A 71 -4.49 -0.48 1.04
C PRO A 71 -5.96 -0.90 1.16
N LEU A 72 -6.87 -0.16 0.51
CA LEU A 72 -8.31 -0.34 0.63
C LEU A 72 -8.98 -0.36 -0.75
N ARG A 73 -10.06 -1.17 -0.86
CA ARG A 73 -10.88 -1.27 -2.07
C ARG A 73 -11.34 0.11 -2.58
N LEU A 74 -11.86 0.95 -1.70
CA LEU A 74 -12.35 2.28 -2.09
C LEU A 74 -11.25 3.17 -2.66
N LEU A 75 -10.03 3.10 -2.15
CA LEU A 75 -8.90 3.84 -2.70
C LEU A 75 -8.46 3.31 -4.06
N ALA A 76 -8.54 2.00 -4.29
CA ALA A 76 -8.31 1.43 -5.61
C ALA A 76 -9.37 1.89 -6.63
N LEU A 77 -10.64 1.93 -6.22
CA LEU A 77 -11.73 2.43 -7.05
C LEU A 77 -11.56 3.91 -7.39
N GLU A 78 -11.27 4.76 -6.41
CA GLU A 78 -10.98 6.19 -6.63
C GLU A 78 -9.79 6.39 -7.56
N ALA A 79 -8.77 5.55 -7.45
CA ALA A 79 -7.61 5.58 -8.34
C ALA A 79 -8.00 5.23 -9.77
N GLN A 80 -8.80 4.19 -9.97
CA GLN A 80 -9.33 3.84 -11.30
C GLN A 80 -10.12 5.01 -11.90
N GLU A 81 -11.05 5.59 -11.15
CA GLU A 81 -11.85 6.74 -11.58
C GLU A 81 -10.98 7.93 -11.98
N THR A 82 -9.99 8.26 -11.15
CA THR A 82 -9.05 9.36 -11.42
C THR A 82 -8.27 9.14 -12.72
N LEU A 83 -7.81 7.92 -12.98
CA LEU A 83 -7.08 7.58 -14.20
C LEU A 83 -7.99 7.59 -15.42
N LEU A 84 -9.21 7.04 -15.31
CA LEU A 84 -10.22 7.08 -16.38
C LEU A 84 -10.61 8.52 -16.74
N ASP A 85 -10.81 9.38 -15.75
CA ASP A 85 -11.13 10.81 -15.95
C ASP A 85 -9.98 11.57 -16.64
N ALA A 86 -8.75 11.12 -16.45
CA ALA A 86 -7.58 11.63 -17.15
C ALA A 86 -7.38 11.04 -18.55
N GLY A 87 -8.29 10.19 -19.02
CA GLY A 87 -8.22 9.54 -20.33
C GLY A 87 -7.33 8.31 -20.40
N VAL A 88 -6.99 7.72 -19.25
CA VAL A 88 -6.17 6.51 -19.17
C VAL A 88 -7.06 5.29 -18.95
N ASP A 89 -6.95 4.27 -19.82
CA ASP A 89 -7.70 3.03 -19.67
C ASP A 89 -7.13 2.22 -18.51
N CYS A 90 -7.94 2.07 -17.47
CA CYS A 90 -7.53 1.46 -16.20
C CYS A 90 -8.53 0.38 -15.77
N SER A 91 -8.03 -0.83 -15.57
CA SER A 91 -8.76 -1.92 -14.93
C SER A 91 -8.73 -1.80 -13.40
N LEU A 92 -9.66 -2.47 -12.75
CA LEU A 92 -9.75 -2.58 -11.29
C LEU A 92 -9.63 -4.04 -10.88
N SER A 93 -8.85 -4.32 -9.84
CA SER A 93 -8.76 -5.64 -9.21
C SER A 93 -8.69 -5.51 -7.70
N THR A 94 -9.73 -5.97 -7.03
CA THR A 94 -9.80 -6.01 -5.57
C THR A 94 -10.23 -7.41 -5.09
N GLY A 95 -10.26 -7.66 -3.79
CA GLY A 95 -10.76 -8.92 -3.26
C GLY A 95 -12.25 -9.17 -3.51
N GLU A 96 -13.02 -8.11 -3.76
CA GLU A 96 -14.48 -8.15 -3.90
C GLU A 96 -14.96 -7.79 -5.30
N GLU A 97 -14.14 -7.09 -6.09
CA GLU A 97 -14.55 -6.51 -7.36
C GLU A 97 -13.44 -6.59 -8.40
N GLU A 98 -13.82 -7.01 -9.60
CA GLU A 98 -12.96 -7.05 -10.78
C GLU A 98 -13.64 -6.29 -11.91
N ASP A 99 -13.00 -5.26 -12.42
CA ASP A 99 -13.40 -4.57 -13.66
C ASP A 99 -12.23 -4.65 -14.64
N ARG A 100 -12.27 -5.67 -15.51
CA ARG A 100 -11.24 -5.91 -16.53
C ARG A 100 -11.64 -5.30 -17.85
N ARG A 101 -10.87 -4.35 -18.34
CA ARG A 101 -11.06 -3.69 -19.63
C ARG A 101 -10.15 -4.35 -20.67
N GLU A 102 -10.66 -4.58 -21.88
CA GLU A 102 -9.94 -5.32 -22.93
C GLU A 102 -8.65 -4.60 -23.40
N GLU A 103 -8.68 -3.27 -23.42
CA GLU A 103 -7.56 -2.44 -23.88
C GLU A 103 -6.91 -1.67 -22.75
N ASP A 104 -6.90 -2.24 -21.54
CA ASP A 104 -6.27 -1.58 -20.41
C ASP A 104 -4.77 -1.40 -20.61
N THR A 105 -4.30 -0.24 -20.19
CA THR A 105 -2.87 0.07 -20.09
C THR A 105 -2.44 0.17 -18.63
N HIS A 106 -3.40 0.37 -17.74
CA HIS A 106 -3.18 0.56 -16.32
C HIS A 106 -4.08 -0.36 -15.48
N LEU A 107 -3.64 -0.62 -14.28
CA LEU A 107 -4.37 -1.38 -13.27
C LEU A 107 -4.37 -0.61 -11.94
N ALA A 108 -5.55 -0.45 -11.36
CA ALA A 108 -5.70 -0.07 -9.95
C ALA A 108 -6.11 -1.32 -9.16
N ALA A 109 -5.39 -1.64 -8.09
CA ALA A 109 -5.62 -2.85 -7.32
C ALA A 109 -5.36 -2.64 -5.84
N THR A 110 -5.92 -3.51 -5.00
CA THR A 110 -5.42 -3.67 -3.64
C THR A 110 -4.06 -4.38 -3.67
N ALA A 111 -3.21 -4.12 -2.68
CA ALA A 111 -1.83 -4.59 -2.69
C ALA A 111 -1.69 -6.11 -2.88
N GLU A 112 -2.64 -6.89 -2.32
CA GLU A 112 -2.69 -8.36 -2.43
C GLU A 112 -2.96 -8.85 -3.86
N LYS A 113 -3.49 -7.99 -4.73
CA LYS A 113 -3.92 -8.33 -6.10
C LYS A 113 -2.90 -7.94 -7.18
N LEU A 114 -1.70 -7.53 -6.81
CA LEU A 114 -0.64 -7.26 -7.78
C LEU A 114 -0.36 -8.49 -8.64
N PRO A 115 -0.48 -8.40 -9.99
CA PRO A 115 0.00 -9.46 -10.89
C PRO A 115 1.53 -9.53 -10.87
N MET A 116 2.08 -10.63 -10.37
CA MET A 116 3.53 -10.76 -10.14
C MET A 116 4.34 -11.06 -11.40
N GLU A 117 3.69 -11.44 -12.49
CA GLU A 117 4.33 -11.80 -13.76
C GLU A 117 4.13 -10.76 -14.86
N GLN A 118 3.43 -9.66 -14.56
CA GLN A 118 3.15 -8.60 -15.52
C GLN A 118 4.13 -7.44 -15.39
N TYR A 119 4.62 -6.94 -16.53
CA TYR A 119 5.49 -5.78 -16.61
C TYR A 119 4.69 -4.49 -16.74
N TYR A 120 5.13 -3.46 -16.02
CA TYR A 120 4.61 -2.10 -16.11
C TYR A 120 5.77 -1.13 -16.25
N ASP A 121 5.56 -0.01 -16.96
CA ASP A 121 6.59 1.04 -17.04
C ASP A 121 6.74 1.75 -15.69
N VAL A 122 5.63 1.95 -14.98
CA VAL A 122 5.59 2.63 -13.67
C VAL A 122 4.69 1.86 -12.71
N ALA A 123 5.15 1.69 -11.49
CA ALA A 123 4.33 1.22 -10.37
C ALA A 123 4.26 2.30 -9.27
N VAL A 124 3.08 2.47 -8.69
CA VAL A 124 2.87 3.29 -7.51
C VAL A 124 2.28 2.42 -6.41
N ILE A 125 2.97 2.32 -5.29
CA ILE A 125 2.55 1.55 -4.12
C ILE A 125 2.25 2.55 -3.00
N ASP A 126 0.98 2.62 -2.61
CA ASP A 126 0.52 3.58 -1.62
C ASP A 126 0.56 3.01 -0.20
N GLU A 127 0.60 3.90 0.79
CA GLU A 127 0.57 3.56 2.22
C GLU A 127 1.60 2.49 2.61
N CYS A 128 2.86 2.65 2.18
CA CYS A 128 3.91 1.64 2.38
C CYS A 128 4.33 1.43 3.84
N GLN A 129 3.90 2.26 4.79
CA GLN A 129 4.03 1.95 6.22
C GLN A 129 3.23 0.69 6.62
N MET A 130 2.28 0.26 5.79
CA MET A 130 1.56 -1.01 5.96
C MET A 130 2.46 -2.24 5.96
N ILE A 131 3.71 -2.11 5.51
CA ILE A 131 4.69 -3.20 5.57
C ILE A 131 4.91 -3.72 7.01
N ALA A 132 4.65 -2.87 8.01
CA ALA A 132 4.74 -3.23 9.43
C ALA A 132 3.45 -3.88 9.98
N ASP A 133 2.38 -3.94 9.21
CA ASP A 133 1.13 -4.57 9.62
C ASP A 133 1.29 -6.08 9.76
N ARG A 134 0.81 -6.65 10.87
CA ARG A 134 0.99 -8.07 11.20
C ARG A 134 0.23 -9.01 10.26
N GLU A 135 -0.92 -8.58 9.77
CA GLU A 135 -1.80 -9.42 8.95
C GLU A 135 -1.57 -9.19 7.45
N ARG A 136 -1.39 -7.95 7.03
CA ARG A 136 -1.36 -7.56 5.63
C ARG A 136 0.01 -7.10 5.12
N GLY A 137 0.99 -6.89 6.00
CA GLY A 137 2.30 -6.36 5.64
C GLY A 137 3.03 -7.18 4.58
N TYR A 138 2.79 -8.49 4.53
CA TYR A 138 3.36 -9.39 3.51
C TYR A 138 3.05 -8.94 2.08
N ALA A 139 1.88 -8.36 1.83
CA ALA A 139 1.48 -7.91 0.50
C ALA A 139 2.35 -6.73 0.02
N TRP A 140 2.70 -5.81 0.91
CA TRP A 140 3.63 -4.70 0.61
C TRP A 140 5.06 -5.19 0.42
N THR A 141 5.54 -6.09 1.27
CA THR A 141 6.86 -6.71 1.11
C THR A 141 6.96 -7.39 -0.25
N ARG A 142 5.97 -8.22 -0.61
CA ARG A 142 5.89 -8.90 -1.89
C ARG A 142 5.87 -7.92 -3.07
N ALA A 143 5.05 -6.88 -2.98
CA ALA A 143 4.94 -5.88 -4.03
C ALA A 143 6.26 -5.11 -4.23
N ILE A 144 6.90 -4.66 -3.15
CA ILE A 144 8.17 -3.93 -3.22
C ILE A 144 9.28 -4.81 -3.76
N LEU A 145 9.40 -6.05 -3.30
CA LEU A 145 10.43 -6.97 -3.75
C LEU A 145 10.22 -7.47 -5.17
N GLY A 146 8.98 -7.65 -5.59
CA GLY A 146 8.65 -8.43 -6.78
C GLY A 146 8.00 -7.68 -7.94
N VAL A 147 7.52 -6.45 -7.78
CA VAL A 147 6.88 -5.72 -8.89
C VAL A 147 7.83 -5.57 -10.06
N LEU A 148 7.34 -5.87 -11.25
CA LEU A 148 8.11 -5.81 -12.49
C LEU A 148 7.91 -4.44 -13.15
N ALA A 149 8.56 -3.42 -12.62
CA ALA A 149 8.54 -2.07 -13.15
C ALA A 149 9.92 -1.42 -12.97
N PRO A 150 10.49 -0.79 -14.02
CA PRO A 150 11.76 -0.09 -13.90
C PRO A 150 11.70 1.16 -13.04
N GLU A 151 10.53 1.78 -12.91
CA GLU A 151 10.27 2.93 -12.05
C GLU A 151 9.18 2.60 -11.04
N VAL A 152 9.49 2.71 -9.76
CA VAL A 152 8.59 2.37 -8.65
C VAL A 152 8.50 3.55 -7.69
N HIS A 153 7.30 4.07 -7.51
CA HIS A 153 7.00 5.12 -6.54
C HIS A 153 6.41 4.50 -5.27
N LEU A 154 7.02 4.77 -4.14
CA LEU A 154 6.52 4.36 -2.82
C LEU A 154 6.03 5.60 -2.07
N CYS A 155 4.76 5.62 -1.70
CA CYS A 155 4.20 6.66 -0.86
C CYS A 155 4.08 6.13 0.57
N ALA A 156 4.68 6.82 1.54
CA ALA A 156 4.75 6.35 2.90
C ALA A 156 4.79 7.47 3.95
N ALA A 157 4.39 7.12 5.17
CA ALA A 157 4.68 7.93 6.34
C ALA A 157 6.20 7.96 6.61
N PRO A 158 6.73 9.07 7.19
CA PRO A 158 8.17 9.22 7.40
C PRO A 158 8.82 8.10 8.21
N GLU A 159 8.07 7.48 9.12
CA GLU A 159 8.56 6.41 10.00
C GLU A 159 8.99 5.15 9.23
N ALA A 160 8.45 4.92 8.05
CA ALA A 160 8.77 3.77 7.22
C ALA A 160 10.08 3.93 6.42
N LYS A 161 10.67 5.12 6.38
CA LYS A 161 11.80 5.47 5.52
C LYS A 161 12.95 4.46 5.61
N ASP A 162 13.46 4.22 6.80
CA ASP A 162 14.67 3.40 6.97
C ASP A 162 14.44 1.93 6.60
N LEU A 163 13.25 1.40 6.88
CA LEU A 163 12.88 0.04 6.50
C LEU A 163 12.77 -0.09 4.97
N LEU A 164 12.11 0.86 4.32
CA LEU A 164 11.95 0.86 2.87
C LEU A 164 13.30 0.97 2.15
N ILE A 165 14.18 1.86 2.61
CA ILE A 165 15.53 2.00 2.05
C ILE A 165 16.32 0.69 2.19
N ARG A 166 16.29 0.05 3.35
CA ARG A 166 16.96 -1.25 3.55
C ARG A 166 16.45 -2.33 2.62
N LEU A 167 15.14 -2.37 2.36
CA LEU A 167 14.57 -3.32 1.38
C LEU A 167 15.08 -3.05 -0.03
N ILE A 168 15.06 -1.79 -0.46
CA ILE A 168 15.51 -1.40 -1.80
C ILE A 168 17.00 -1.71 -1.98
N GLU A 169 17.82 -1.34 -1.02
CA GLU A 169 19.26 -1.61 -1.04
C GLU A 169 19.56 -3.12 -1.05
N SER A 170 18.76 -3.91 -0.33
CA SER A 170 18.91 -5.37 -0.34
C SER A 170 18.67 -5.99 -1.72
N CYS A 171 17.93 -5.31 -2.59
CA CYS A 171 17.66 -5.70 -3.96
C CYS A 171 18.69 -5.16 -4.97
N ASP A 172 19.68 -4.40 -4.53
CA ASP A 172 20.65 -3.68 -5.36
C ASP A 172 19.99 -2.68 -6.32
N ASP A 173 18.82 -2.16 -5.97
CA ASP A 173 18.11 -1.12 -6.70
C ASP A 173 18.55 0.27 -6.25
N SER A 174 18.38 1.25 -7.13
CA SER A 174 18.64 2.66 -6.80
C SER A 174 17.39 3.34 -6.25
N TYR A 175 17.57 4.43 -5.54
CA TYR A 175 16.45 5.20 -5.00
C TYR A 175 16.79 6.69 -4.85
N GLU A 176 15.74 7.49 -4.79
CA GLU A 176 15.74 8.88 -4.33
C GLU A 176 14.61 9.11 -3.33
N VAL A 177 14.76 10.13 -2.49
CA VAL A 177 13.78 10.48 -1.47
C VAL A 177 13.24 11.87 -1.74
N GLN A 178 11.91 12.00 -1.79
CA GLN A 178 11.19 13.26 -1.89
C GLN A 178 10.34 13.44 -0.63
N VAL A 179 10.60 14.52 0.09
CA VAL A 179 9.85 14.85 1.30
C VAL A 179 8.74 15.83 0.95
N HIS A 180 7.51 15.44 1.25
CA HIS A 180 6.32 16.25 1.05
C HIS A 180 5.86 16.84 2.38
N ARG A 181 5.67 18.16 2.40
CA ARG A 181 5.23 18.88 3.61
C ARG A 181 3.86 19.51 3.35
N ARG A 182 3.06 19.57 4.40
CA ARG A 182 1.79 20.29 4.35
C ARG A 182 2.01 21.79 4.17
N THR A 183 1.20 22.38 3.32
CA THR A 183 1.08 23.83 3.20
C THR A 183 0.27 24.41 4.37
N THR A 184 -0.70 23.66 4.89
CA THR A 184 -1.53 24.05 6.04
C THR A 184 -1.34 23.07 7.20
N PRO A 185 -0.90 23.52 8.37
CA PRO A 185 -0.68 22.65 9.51
C PRO A 185 -2.01 22.09 10.06
N LEU A 186 -1.97 20.85 10.59
CA LEU A 186 -3.05 20.34 11.43
C LEU A 186 -2.95 21.01 12.79
N ILE A 187 -4.05 21.62 13.23
CA ILE A 187 -4.16 22.21 14.56
C ILE A 187 -5.07 21.30 15.39
N CYS A 188 -4.50 20.71 16.44
CA CYS A 188 -5.28 19.99 17.43
C CYS A 188 -5.93 21.00 18.37
N MET A 189 -7.27 20.99 18.43
CA MET A 189 -7.99 21.87 19.36
C MET A 189 -7.87 21.34 20.79
N SER A 190 -7.70 22.24 21.73
CA SER A 190 -7.57 21.92 23.16
C SER A 190 -8.90 21.62 23.86
N HIS A 191 -10.01 21.71 23.14
CA HIS A 191 -11.37 21.49 23.66
C HIS A 191 -12.12 20.48 22.79
N THR A 192 -13.06 19.79 23.42
CA THR A 192 -14.01 18.91 22.73
C THR A 192 -15.04 19.74 21.96
N VAL A 193 -15.38 19.28 20.76
CA VAL A 193 -16.42 19.89 19.94
C VAL A 193 -17.75 19.19 20.25
N ASP A 194 -18.76 19.97 20.61
CA ASP A 194 -20.15 19.53 20.78
C ASP A 194 -20.84 19.45 19.41
N TYR A 195 -21.77 18.53 19.23
CA TYR A 195 -22.59 18.39 18.02
C TYR A 195 -23.32 19.67 17.60
N GLN A 196 -23.68 20.53 18.57
CA GLN A 196 -24.26 21.83 18.27
C GLN A 196 -23.34 22.79 17.53
N ARG A 197 -22.03 22.59 17.63
CA ARG A 197 -21.01 23.42 17.02
C ARG A 197 -20.48 22.88 15.67
N VAL A 198 -20.92 21.69 15.26
CA VAL A 198 -20.60 21.11 13.98
C VAL A 198 -21.19 21.96 12.86
N GLN A 199 -20.36 22.26 11.85
CA GLN A 199 -20.72 23.09 10.71
C GLN A 199 -20.66 22.30 9.40
N PRO A 200 -21.34 22.78 8.33
CA PRO A 200 -21.18 22.20 7.00
C PRO A 200 -19.71 22.18 6.58
N GLY A 201 -19.22 21.02 6.18
CA GLY A 201 -17.82 20.81 5.82
C GLY A 201 -16.98 20.13 6.91
N ASP A 202 -17.50 20.00 8.13
CA ASP A 202 -16.83 19.23 9.17
C ASP A 202 -16.97 17.72 8.90
N ALA A 203 -15.89 16.97 9.09
CA ALA A 203 -15.87 15.51 8.98
C ALA A 203 -15.84 14.89 10.38
N LEU A 204 -16.84 14.06 10.68
CA LEU A 204 -16.91 13.29 11.92
C LEU A 204 -16.50 11.85 11.66
N ILE A 205 -15.42 11.43 12.30
CA ILE A 205 -14.83 10.10 12.11
C ILE A 205 -15.16 9.23 13.33
N THR A 206 -15.73 8.06 13.06
CA THR A 206 -15.98 7.03 14.08
C THR A 206 -15.35 5.70 13.67
N PHE A 207 -15.14 4.82 14.67
CA PHE A 207 -14.44 3.54 14.43
C PHE A 207 -15.39 2.36 14.19
N SER A 208 -16.69 2.59 14.07
CA SER A 208 -17.66 1.53 13.81
C SER A 208 -18.89 2.02 13.05
N LYS A 209 -19.55 1.11 12.33
CA LYS A 209 -20.82 1.40 11.65
C LYS A 209 -21.90 1.88 12.63
N VAL A 210 -21.96 1.27 13.82
CA VAL A 210 -22.89 1.68 14.89
C VAL A 210 -22.60 3.11 15.34
N GLY A 211 -21.32 3.46 15.49
CA GLY A 211 -20.89 4.82 15.81
C GLY A 211 -21.32 5.84 14.75
N VAL A 212 -21.19 5.52 13.46
CA VAL A 212 -21.66 6.39 12.37
C VAL A 212 -23.16 6.64 12.47
N LEU A 213 -23.96 5.60 12.67
CA LEU A 213 -25.42 5.71 12.79
C LEU A 213 -25.82 6.51 14.01
N SER A 214 -25.16 6.30 15.14
CA SER A 214 -25.41 7.06 16.38
C SER A 214 -25.12 8.55 16.20
N VAL A 215 -23.96 8.89 15.64
CA VAL A 215 -23.58 10.28 15.36
C VAL A 215 -24.56 10.94 14.36
N ALA A 216 -24.94 10.23 13.32
CA ALA A 216 -25.92 10.74 12.34
C ALA A 216 -27.28 11.03 12.99
N GLU A 217 -27.74 10.17 13.90
CA GLU A 217 -28.98 10.39 14.63
C GLU A 217 -28.88 11.59 15.58
N ASP A 218 -27.78 11.70 16.33
CA ASP A 218 -27.53 12.83 17.22
C ASP A 218 -27.47 14.16 16.46
N LEU A 219 -26.86 14.17 15.26
CA LEU A 219 -26.84 15.36 14.40
C LEU A 219 -28.25 15.76 13.95
N ARG A 220 -29.08 14.79 13.51
CA ARG A 220 -30.45 15.06 13.09
C ARG A 220 -31.30 15.62 14.24
N GLN A 221 -31.14 15.06 15.44
CA GLN A 221 -31.85 15.56 16.65
C GLN A 221 -31.42 16.98 17.00
N ASN A 222 -30.20 17.39 16.66
CA ASN A 222 -29.70 18.76 16.84
C ASN A 222 -29.94 19.67 15.61
N GLY A 223 -30.78 19.24 14.66
CA GLY A 223 -31.15 20.04 13.49
C GLY A 223 -30.01 20.26 12.51
N LYS A 224 -29.02 19.34 12.43
CA LYS A 224 -27.93 19.35 11.49
C LYS A 224 -28.22 18.31 10.40
N GLU A 225 -28.17 18.70 9.14
CA GLU A 225 -28.27 17.84 7.96
C GLU A 225 -26.89 17.50 7.40
#